data_5fd8f104870fe755b599ed94b2dd5caf
#
_entry.id   5fd8f104870fe755b599ed94b2dd5caf
#
_cell.length_a   1.000
_cell.length_b   1.000
_cell.length_c   1.000
_cell.angle_alpha   90.00
_cell.angle_beta   90.00
_cell.angle_gamma   90.00
#
_symmetry.space_group_name_H-M   'P 1'
#
loop_
_entity.id
_entity.type
_entity.pdbx_description
1 polymer ?
#
loop_
_entity_poly.entity_id
_entity_poly.type
_entity_poly.pdbx_seq_one_letter_code
_entity_poly.pdbx_strand_id
1 'polypeptide(L)'
;YARFANAPFFVTTNEKETKVFKVNLAVTPKTLSDEILDIPNAKEANSNDKIQKLLEQTKAFERDEFSKLLFQCHNVIRNNDKLSPEAAFDEISKILFMKIRYERNPDEDNIFTLKQFEKQESNYEKNIRPVNVKRNGPKDDIPYMDYWFELTKDEFEEDELFDVNDKIRIKQGSFKEIVKKLQKYNLSTTSDDVKGIAFEQFLGGTFRGELGQFFTPRTVVDFIVEVLDPQEDEVMCDPCCGSGGFLIKAFEYVREKIENDIKLEKDKVNKTFDEIKTADQDEEKLNDISNEIIHKLGFETQIRKREEQEKAKKAGKYISRLEKLSSACIFGTDANPRMARTAKMNMIMHGDGHGGVHHRDGLLNINGIFENRFDVILTNPPFGARVEKSLLITKADQLTDEKRIAKYKQMYGEETYAKAM
;
A
#
# COMPACT_ATOMS: atom_id res chain seq x y z
N TYR A 1 -28.63 13.40 4.44
CA TYR A 1 -29.90 13.35 3.68
C TYR A 1 -30.06 12.03 2.95
N ALA A 2 -29.10 11.61 2.11
CA ALA A 2 -29.19 10.35 1.36
C ALA A 2 -29.41 9.12 2.25
N ARG A 3 -28.84 9.11 3.46
CA ARG A 3 -29.02 8.02 4.45
C ARG A 3 -30.47 7.87 4.93
N PHE A 4 -31.21 8.96 5.01
CA PHE A 4 -32.59 8.96 5.49
C PHE A 4 -33.62 8.78 4.36
N ALA A 5 -33.25 9.18 3.13
CA ALA A 5 -34.15 9.16 2.00
C ALA A 5 -34.25 7.83 1.27
N ASN A 6 -33.48 6.81 1.68
CA ASN A 6 -33.33 5.53 0.93
C ASN A 6 -33.01 5.71 -0.57
N ALA A 7 -32.36 6.82 -0.90
CA ALA A 7 -32.00 7.11 -2.29
C ALA A 7 -30.80 6.23 -2.70
N PRO A 8 -30.84 5.57 -3.86
CA PRO A 8 -29.75 4.74 -4.33
C PRO A 8 -28.53 5.54 -4.77
N PHE A 9 -28.71 6.82 -5.05
CA PHE A 9 -27.66 7.74 -5.47
C PHE A 9 -27.76 9.06 -4.71
N PHE A 10 -26.60 9.68 -4.53
CA PHE A 10 -26.45 11.00 -3.93
C PHE A 10 -25.59 11.87 -4.82
N VAL A 11 -26.08 13.07 -5.13
CA VAL A 11 -25.37 14.03 -5.98
C VAL A 11 -25.03 15.25 -5.16
N THR A 12 -23.78 15.66 -5.21
CA THR A 12 -23.32 16.95 -4.71
C THR A 12 -22.93 17.82 -5.89
N THR A 13 -23.33 19.07 -5.88
CA THR A 13 -22.93 20.03 -6.92
C THR A 13 -22.62 21.38 -6.30
N ASN A 14 -21.63 22.03 -6.83
CA ASN A 14 -21.34 23.44 -6.64
C ASN A 14 -21.10 24.07 -8.03
N GLU A 15 -20.86 25.38 -8.09
CA GLU A 15 -20.67 26.10 -9.36
C GLU A 15 -19.51 25.58 -10.23
N LYS A 16 -18.63 24.72 -9.68
CA LYS A 16 -17.40 24.26 -10.33
C LYS A 16 -17.37 22.75 -10.58
N GLU A 17 -18.10 21.97 -9.79
CA GLU A 17 -17.98 20.52 -9.78
C GLU A 17 -19.31 19.87 -9.39
N THR A 18 -19.63 18.76 -10.05
CA THR A 18 -20.75 17.88 -9.68
C THR A 18 -20.18 16.48 -9.46
N LYS A 19 -20.50 15.90 -8.29
CA LYS A 19 -20.09 14.52 -7.95
C LYS A 19 -21.32 13.68 -7.69
N VAL A 20 -21.30 12.46 -8.19
CA VAL A 20 -22.36 11.48 -8.05
C VAL A 20 -21.84 10.29 -7.27
N PHE A 21 -22.54 9.90 -6.22
CA PHE A 21 -22.15 8.78 -5.37
C PHE A 21 -23.25 7.72 -5.34
N LYS A 22 -22.88 6.46 -5.42
CA LYS A 22 -23.76 5.36 -5.08
C LYS A 22 -23.92 5.28 -3.56
N VAL A 23 -25.13 5.05 -3.07
CA VAL A 23 -25.42 4.86 -1.65
C VAL A 23 -25.49 3.36 -1.36
N ASN A 24 -24.71 2.89 -0.41
CA ASN A 24 -24.83 1.52 0.06
C ASN A 24 -26.03 1.42 1.01
N LEU A 25 -27.14 0.89 0.51
CA LEU A 25 -28.38 0.73 1.27
C LEU A 25 -28.37 -0.51 2.17
N ALA A 26 -27.44 -1.43 1.94
CA ALA A 26 -27.36 -2.71 2.65
C ALA A 26 -26.63 -2.64 4.01
N VAL A 27 -25.97 -1.52 4.32
CA VAL A 27 -25.24 -1.34 5.58
C VAL A 27 -25.91 -0.34 6.50
N THR A 28 -25.80 -0.55 7.80
CA THR A 28 -26.30 0.37 8.82
C THR A 28 -25.14 0.83 9.71
N PRO A 29 -24.84 2.15 9.80
CA PRO A 29 -25.47 3.24 9.05
C PRO A 29 -25.12 3.21 7.56
N LYS A 30 -26.06 3.58 6.70
CA LYS A 30 -25.84 3.65 5.23
C LYS A 30 -24.68 4.57 4.91
N THR A 31 -23.77 4.11 4.09
CA THR A 31 -22.58 4.86 3.69
C THR A 31 -22.65 5.26 2.22
N LEU A 32 -22.00 6.36 1.87
CA LEU A 32 -21.68 6.63 0.47
C LEU A 32 -20.60 5.59 0.09
N SER A 33 -20.84 4.91 -1.04
CA SER A 33 -19.84 4.01 -1.58
C SER A 33 -19.05 4.73 -2.67
N ASP A 34 -19.09 4.28 -3.87
CA ASP A 34 -18.22 4.75 -4.93
C ASP A 34 -18.76 6.02 -5.59
N GLU A 35 -17.87 6.94 -5.95
CA GLU A 35 -18.15 8.01 -6.90
C GLU A 35 -18.31 7.41 -8.29
N ILE A 36 -19.30 7.89 -9.07
CA ILE A 36 -19.53 7.48 -10.45
C ILE A 36 -19.49 8.70 -11.38
N LEU A 37 -19.01 8.51 -12.61
CA LEU A 37 -18.74 9.61 -13.55
C LEU A 37 -19.98 10.36 -14.00
N ASP A 38 -21.16 9.74 -13.97
CA ASP A 38 -22.39 10.34 -14.48
C ASP A 38 -23.61 9.92 -13.67
N ILE A 39 -24.68 10.70 -13.78
CA ILE A 39 -25.96 10.37 -13.14
C ILE A 39 -26.66 9.29 -13.99
N PRO A 40 -26.83 8.06 -13.44
CA PRO A 40 -27.50 7.01 -14.20
C PRO A 40 -28.96 7.39 -14.46
N ASN A 41 -29.45 7.17 -15.66
CA ASN A 41 -30.86 7.31 -15.96
C ASN A 41 -31.69 6.21 -15.25
N ALA A 42 -33.02 6.36 -15.21
CA ALA A 42 -33.89 5.44 -14.48
C ALA A 42 -33.79 3.96 -14.90
N LYS A 43 -33.41 3.68 -16.18
CA LYS A 43 -33.19 2.32 -16.66
C LYS A 43 -31.83 1.76 -16.25
N GLU A 44 -30.82 2.61 -16.19
CA GLU A 44 -29.47 2.27 -15.76
C GLU A 44 -29.39 2.08 -14.26
N ALA A 45 -30.07 2.94 -13.50
CA ALA A 45 -30.13 2.86 -12.04
C ALA A 45 -30.73 1.53 -11.53
N ASN A 46 -31.56 0.87 -12.31
CA ASN A 46 -32.16 -0.42 -11.99
C ASN A 46 -31.39 -1.63 -12.55
N SER A 47 -30.23 -1.41 -13.18
CA SER A 47 -29.41 -2.48 -13.76
C SER A 47 -28.05 -2.54 -13.07
N ASN A 48 -27.80 -3.58 -12.30
CA ASN A 48 -26.52 -3.81 -11.64
C ASN A 48 -25.36 -3.84 -12.63
N ASP A 49 -25.51 -4.47 -13.79
CA ASP A 49 -24.45 -4.54 -14.82
C ASP A 49 -24.07 -3.18 -15.37
N LYS A 50 -25.05 -2.29 -15.55
CA LYS A 50 -24.78 -0.92 -16.04
C LYS A 50 -24.13 -0.07 -14.99
N ILE A 51 -24.54 -0.19 -13.73
CA ILE A 51 -23.91 0.49 -12.59
C ILE A 51 -22.46 0.00 -12.44
N GLN A 52 -22.24 -1.32 -12.55
CA GLN A 52 -20.88 -1.88 -12.49
C GLN A 52 -19.99 -1.32 -13.61
N LYS A 53 -20.50 -1.19 -14.83
CA LYS A 53 -19.77 -0.57 -15.94
C LYS A 53 -19.42 0.91 -15.66
N LEU A 54 -20.35 1.69 -15.08
CA LEU A 54 -20.07 3.07 -14.69
C LEU A 54 -18.98 3.16 -13.61
N LEU A 55 -19.01 2.27 -12.62
CA LEU A 55 -17.96 2.18 -11.59
C LEU A 55 -16.59 1.82 -12.19
N GLU A 56 -16.55 0.87 -13.11
CA GLU A 56 -15.32 0.49 -13.82
C GLU A 56 -14.75 1.64 -14.66
N GLN A 57 -15.62 2.40 -15.33
CA GLN A 57 -15.21 3.59 -16.10
C GLN A 57 -14.68 4.70 -15.17
N THR A 58 -15.27 4.89 -14.00
CA THR A 58 -14.78 5.86 -13.01
C THR A 58 -13.40 5.47 -12.49
N LYS A 59 -13.22 4.21 -12.12
CA LYS A 59 -11.91 3.70 -11.68
C LYS A 59 -10.85 3.84 -12.78
N ALA A 60 -11.20 3.61 -14.03
CA ALA A 60 -10.29 3.80 -15.16
C ALA A 60 -9.89 5.27 -15.34
N PHE A 61 -10.85 6.19 -15.22
CA PHE A 61 -10.59 7.63 -15.31
C PHE A 61 -9.67 8.12 -14.17
N GLU A 62 -9.94 7.74 -12.94
CA GLU A 62 -9.12 8.09 -11.77
C GLU A 62 -7.68 7.57 -11.90
N ARG A 63 -7.49 6.33 -12.38
CA ARG A 63 -6.18 5.75 -12.66
C ARG A 63 -5.39 6.57 -13.66
N ASP A 64 -6.02 6.97 -14.77
CA ASP A 64 -5.39 7.75 -15.82
C ASP A 64 -5.02 9.16 -15.34
N GLU A 65 -5.87 9.81 -14.55
CA GLU A 65 -5.59 11.10 -13.95
C GLU A 65 -4.43 11.03 -12.97
N PHE A 66 -4.43 10.04 -12.09
CA PHE A 66 -3.36 9.88 -11.10
C PHE A 66 -2.03 9.51 -11.78
N SER A 67 -2.04 8.63 -12.78
CA SER A 67 -0.86 8.31 -13.57
C SER A 67 -0.31 9.56 -14.27
N LYS A 68 -1.14 10.36 -14.93
CA LYS A 68 -0.74 11.63 -15.58
C LYS A 68 -0.14 12.61 -14.55
N LEU A 69 -0.71 12.67 -13.35
CA LEU A 69 -0.21 13.52 -12.28
C LEU A 69 1.20 13.10 -11.84
N LEU A 70 1.46 11.81 -11.67
CA LEU A 70 2.78 11.29 -11.34
C LEU A 70 3.81 11.66 -12.41
N PHE A 71 3.46 11.52 -13.70
CA PHE A 71 4.32 11.98 -14.80
C PHE A 71 4.56 13.49 -14.80
N GLN A 72 3.57 14.30 -14.44
CA GLN A 72 3.76 15.75 -14.30
C GLN A 72 4.73 16.07 -13.16
N CYS A 73 4.64 15.39 -12.02
CA CYS A 73 5.58 15.54 -10.91
C CYS A 73 7.00 15.13 -11.33
N HIS A 74 7.13 14.02 -12.05
CA HIS A 74 8.39 13.54 -12.60
C HIS A 74 9.04 14.58 -13.53
N ASN A 75 8.26 15.20 -14.42
CA ASN A 75 8.73 16.22 -15.32
C ASN A 75 9.17 17.49 -14.59
N VAL A 76 8.53 17.88 -13.48
CA VAL A 76 8.98 18.98 -12.62
C VAL A 76 10.41 18.73 -12.14
N ILE A 77 10.69 17.56 -11.62
CA ILE A 77 12.01 17.20 -11.10
C ILE A 77 13.04 17.17 -12.24
N ARG A 78 12.72 16.51 -13.35
CA ARG A 78 13.63 16.42 -14.49
C ARG A 78 13.98 17.79 -15.07
N ASN A 79 13.00 18.67 -15.17
CA ASN A 79 13.20 20.00 -15.76
C ASN A 79 13.95 20.95 -14.82
N ASN A 80 13.61 20.96 -13.54
CA ASN A 80 14.12 21.93 -12.58
C ASN A 80 15.41 21.46 -11.89
N ASP A 81 15.51 20.16 -11.55
CA ASP A 81 16.59 19.59 -10.75
C ASP A 81 17.59 18.79 -11.61
N LYS A 82 17.28 18.53 -12.88
CA LYS A 82 18.15 17.82 -13.85
C LYS A 82 18.53 16.40 -13.40
N LEU A 83 17.70 15.75 -12.61
CA LEU A 83 17.90 14.37 -12.20
C LEU A 83 17.61 13.40 -13.36
N SER A 84 18.23 12.21 -13.32
CA SER A 84 17.89 11.12 -14.23
C SER A 84 16.45 10.65 -14.02
N PRO A 85 15.80 9.97 -14.97
CA PRO A 85 14.44 9.45 -14.79
C PRO A 85 14.27 8.63 -13.51
N GLU A 86 15.23 7.75 -13.24
CA GLU A 86 15.19 6.87 -12.07
C GLU A 86 15.37 7.65 -10.76
N ALA A 87 16.27 8.62 -10.74
CA ALA A 87 16.46 9.47 -9.56
C ALA A 87 15.24 10.36 -9.31
N ALA A 88 14.58 10.84 -10.36
CA ALA A 88 13.32 11.58 -10.24
C ALA A 88 12.19 10.68 -9.73
N PHE A 89 12.13 9.42 -10.16
CA PHE A 89 11.21 8.42 -9.63
C PHE A 89 11.44 8.17 -8.13
N ASP A 90 12.70 7.99 -7.69
CA ASP A 90 13.05 7.82 -6.28
C ASP A 90 12.55 9.00 -5.43
N GLU A 91 12.70 10.24 -5.93
CA GLU A 91 12.23 11.43 -5.21
C GLU A 91 10.71 11.52 -5.12
N ILE A 92 9.99 11.23 -6.21
CA ILE A 92 8.52 11.18 -6.16
C ILE A 92 8.05 10.16 -5.16
N SER A 93 8.68 9.02 -5.15
CA SER A 93 8.37 7.92 -4.26
C SER A 93 8.48 8.34 -2.79
N LYS A 94 9.55 9.03 -2.41
CA LYS A 94 9.71 9.60 -1.06
C LYS A 94 8.55 10.55 -0.72
N ILE A 95 8.18 11.42 -1.65
CA ILE A 95 7.09 12.39 -1.44
C ILE A 95 5.73 11.70 -1.32
N LEU A 96 5.47 10.63 -2.08
CA LEU A 96 4.25 9.83 -1.95
C LEU A 96 4.15 9.19 -0.56
N PHE A 97 5.25 8.67 -0.03
CA PHE A 97 5.26 8.12 1.33
C PHE A 97 5.12 9.19 2.42
N MET A 98 5.71 10.36 2.22
CA MET A 98 5.44 11.51 3.07
C MET A 98 3.94 11.84 3.09
N LYS A 99 3.29 11.80 1.94
CA LYS A 99 1.86 12.03 1.80
C LYS A 99 1.03 10.95 2.50
N ILE A 100 1.33 9.67 2.26
CA ILE A 100 0.66 8.52 2.90
C ILE A 100 0.75 8.64 4.42
N ARG A 101 1.92 8.97 4.97
CA ARG A 101 2.12 9.19 6.40
C ARG A 101 1.16 10.23 6.96
N TYR A 102 1.05 11.38 6.33
CA TYR A 102 0.17 12.46 6.78
C TYR A 102 -1.31 12.11 6.67
N GLU A 103 -1.68 11.40 5.63
CA GLU A 103 -3.08 11.02 5.42
C GLU A 103 -3.53 9.89 6.35
N ARG A 104 -2.61 9.05 6.82
CA ARG A 104 -2.91 7.98 7.81
C ARG A 104 -3.14 8.54 9.22
N ASN A 105 -2.57 9.72 9.52
CA ASN A 105 -2.68 10.36 10.83
C ASN A 105 -3.32 11.75 10.67
N PRO A 106 -4.63 11.83 10.45
CA PRO A 106 -5.32 13.07 10.13
C PRO A 106 -5.59 13.91 11.38
N ASP A 107 -4.55 14.42 12.05
CA ASP A 107 -4.69 15.58 12.90
C ASP A 107 -4.98 16.81 12.02
N GLU A 108 -5.79 17.76 12.49
CA GLU A 108 -6.17 18.96 11.72
C GLU A 108 -4.94 19.74 11.21
N ASP A 109 -3.80 19.62 11.88
CA ASP A 109 -2.54 20.27 11.50
C ASP A 109 -1.69 19.46 10.48
N ASN A 110 -2.08 18.22 10.14
CA ASN A 110 -1.30 17.29 9.30
C ASN A 110 -1.88 17.11 7.89
N ILE A 111 -2.67 18.03 7.40
CA ILE A 111 -3.22 17.97 6.03
C ILE A 111 -2.11 18.23 5.02
N PHE A 112 -1.90 17.29 4.08
CA PHE A 112 -0.92 17.41 3.00
C PHE A 112 -1.36 18.46 1.97
N THR A 113 -1.12 19.75 2.28
CA THR A 113 -1.39 20.88 1.39
C THR A 113 -0.22 21.86 1.42
N LEU A 114 -0.04 22.62 0.34
CA LEU A 114 1.01 23.64 0.28
C LEU A 114 0.85 24.68 1.40
N LYS A 115 -0.37 25.11 1.67
CA LYS A 115 -0.68 26.07 2.73
C LYS A 115 -0.26 25.56 4.10
N GLN A 116 -0.56 24.31 4.40
CA GLN A 116 -0.20 23.72 5.69
C GLN A 116 1.31 23.47 5.79
N PHE A 117 1.93 23.01 4.70
CA PHE A 117 3.37 22.88 4.63
C PHE A 117 4.07 24.18 4.95
N GLU A 118 3.68 25.31 4.33
CA GLU A 118 4.29 26.63 4.57
C GLU A 118 4.05 27.15 5.98
N LYS A 119 2.88 26.88 6.56
CA LYS A 119 2.59 27.22 7.97
C LYS A 119 3.51 26.46 8.92
N GLN A 120 3.64 25.15 8.73
CA GLN A 120 4.48 24.31 9.57
C GLN A 120 5.97 24.57 9.34
N GLU A 121 6.41 24.84 8.11
CA GLU A 121 7.76 25.28 7.79
C GLU A 121 8.12 26.54 8.58
N SER A 122 7.26 27.56 8.59
CA SER A 122 7.50 28.78 9.34
C SER A 122 7.60 28.54 10.86
N ASN A 123 6.80 27.62 11.39
CA ASN A 123 6.89 27.24 12.80
C ASN A 123 8.17 26.46 13.10
N TYR A 124 8.54 25.52 12.24
CA TYR A 124 9.76 24.73 12.37
C TYR A 124 11.01 25.62 12.39
N GLU A 125 11.15 26.49 11.41
CA GLU A 125 12.31 27.39 11.29
C GLU A 125 12.46 28.32 12.48
N LYS A 126 11.36 28.78 13.07
CA LYS A 126 11.38 29.72 14.20
C LYS A 126 11.55 29.04 15.55
N ASN A 127 10.89 27.90 15.75
CA ASN A 127 10.71 27.37 17.12
C ASN A 127 11.36 26.00 17.31
N ILE A 128 11.46 25.15 16.27
CA ILE A 128 11.90 23.76 16.43
C ILE A 128 13.37 23.61 16.02
N ARG A 129 13.73 24.04 14.82
CA ARG A 129 15.08 23.93 14.28
C ARG A 129 16.16 24.52 15.21
N PRO A 130 16.02 25.75 15.76
CA PRO A 130 17.03 26.31 16.66
C PRO A 130 17.18 25.49 17.96
N VAL A 131 16.11 24.90 18.46
CA VAL A 131 16.12 24.04 19.65
C VAL A 131 16.84 22.73 19.37
N ASN A 132 16.53 22.09 18.23
CA ASN A 132 17.17 20.85 17.82
C ASN A 132 18.67 21.04 17.61
N VAL A 133 19.08 22.09 16.90
CA VAL A 133 20.50 22.43 16.70
C VAL A 133 21.21 22.67 18.01
N LYS A 134 20.58 23.40 18.95
CA LYS A 134 21.15 23.65 20.28
C LYS A 134 21.30 22.37 21.11
N ARG A 135 20.37 21.41 20.95
CA ARG A 135 20.34 20.17 21.74
C ARG A 135 21.27 19.09 21.17
N ASN A 136 21.26 18.91 19.86
CA ASN A 136 21.87 17.76 19.17
C ASN A 136 23.06 18.16 18.27
N GLY A 137 23.28 19.45 18.07
CA GLY A 137 24.37 20.02 17.27
C GLY A 137 24.03 20.21 15.79
N PRO A 138 25.04 20.52 14.96
CA PRO A 138 24.83 20.87 13.54
C PRO A 138 24.21 19.77 12.67
N LYS A 139 24.13 18.53 13.15
CA LYS A 139 23.50 17.44 12.41
C LYS A 139 22.00 17.66 12.19
N ASP A 140 21.36 18.37 13.11
CA ASP A 140 19.94 18.68 13.07
C ASP A 140 19.65 20.05 12.43
N ASP A 141 20.66 20.67 11.82
CA ASP A 141 20.52 21.90 11.04
C ASP A 141 20.05 21.57 9.61
N ILE A 142 18.85 21.02 9.51
CA ILE A 142 18.25 20.57 8.24
C ILE A 142 17.04 21.43 7.87
N PRO A 143 16.76 21.64 6.57
CA PRO A 143 15.54 22.30 6.11
C PRO A 143 14.27 21.54 6.52
N TYR A 144 13.15 22.24 6.60
CA TYR A 144 11.87 21.65 7.00
C TYR A 144 11.46 20.47 6.09
N MET A 145 11.74 20.55 4.80
CA MET A 145 11.48 19.47 3.84
C MET A 145 12.21 18.16 4.23
N ASP A 146 13.48 18.27 4.62
CA ASP A 146 14.27 17.11 5.05
C ASP A 146 13.82 16.62 6.43
N TYR A 147 13.50 17.51 7.36
CA TYR A 147 12.90 17.14 8.64
C TYR A 147 11.59 16.39 8.47
N TRP A 148 10.77 16.80 7.53
CA TRP A 148 9.53 16.13 7.21
C TRP A 148 9.77 14.70 6.66
N PHE A 149 10.83 14.53 5.88
CA PHE A 149 11.24 13.21 5.39
C PHE A 149 11.84 12.35 6.51
N GLU A 150 12.61 12.90 7.46
CA GLU A 150 13.09 12.15 8.63
C GLU A 150 11.91 11.56 9.43
N LEU A 151 10.88 12.33 9.72
CA LEU A 151 9.66 11.83 10.37
C LEU A 151 8.97 10.71 9.57
N THR A 152 9.11 10.72 8.25
CA THR A 152 8.58 9.67 7.39
C THR A 152 9.43 8.40 7.47
N LYS A 153 10.74 8.53 7.54
CA LYS A 153 11.64 7.38 7.76
C LYS A 153 11.34 6.68 9.07
N ASP A 154 11.13 7.43 10.15
CA ASP A 154 10.78 6.89 11.47
C ASP A 154 9.46 6.09 11.42
N GLU A 155 8.44 6.60 10.71
CA GLU A 155 7.15 5.92 10.56
C GLU A 155 7.26 4.59 9.82
N PHE A 156 8.13 4.52 8.81
CA PHE A 156 8.35 3.32 7.98
C PHE A 156 9.65 2.58 8.33
N GLU A 157 10.20 2.78 9.53
CA GLU A 157 11.42 2.10 9.99
C GLU A 157 11.24 0.58 10.02
N GLU A 158 10.09 0.12 10.50
CA GLU A 158 9.79 -1.31 10.57
C GLU A 158 9.68 -1.96 9.20
N ASP A 159 9.25 -1.21 8.19
CA ASP A 159 9.14 -1.69 6.82
C ASP A 159 10.49 -1.67 6.08
N GLU A 160 11.55 -1.13 6.69
CA GLU A 160 12.87 -0.97 6.06
C GLU A 160 12.79 -0.29 4.68
N LEU A 161 11.89 0.69 4.55
CA LEU A 161 11.61 1.31 3.26
C LEU A 161 12.69 2.29 2.83
N PHE A 162 13.31 2.98 3.78
CA PHE A 162 14.34 3.99 3.55
C PHE A 162 15.60 3.69 4.35
N ASP A 163 16.74 3.99 3.76
CA ASP A 163 18.02 3.95 4.47
C ASP A 163 18.20 5.19 5.37
N VAL A 164 18.96 5.03 6.44
CA VAL A 164 19.28 6.14 7.38
C VAL A 164 19.89 7.33 6.63
N ASN A 165 20.68 7.07 5.58
CA ASN A 165 21.35 8.11 4.80
C ASN A 165 20.52 8.68 3.65
N ASP A 166 19.30 8.18 3.45
CA ASP A 166 18.41 8.71 2.42
C ASP A 166 18.00 10.15 2.74
N LYS A 167 18.09 11.03 1.74
CA LYS A 167 17.76 12.46 1.82
C LYS A 167 16.94 12.87 0.61
N ILE A 168 16.20 13.95 0.73
CA ILE A 168 15.56 14.61 -0.41
C ILE A 168 16.64 15.31 -1.24
N ARG A 169 16.68 15.08 -2.55
CA ARG A 169 17.70 15.59 -3.45
C ARG A 169 17.21 16.69 -4.38
N ILE A 170 15.93 17.01 -4.33
CA ILE A 170 15.34 18.07 -5.14
C ILE A 170 15.33 19.41 -4.40
N LYS A 171 15.25 20.47 -5.17
CA LYS A 171 15.13 21.82 -4.63
C LYS A 171 13.77 22.03 -3.97
N GLN A 172 13.75 22.86 -2.95
CA GLN A 172 12.53 23.20 -2.21
C GLN A 172 11.40 23.74 -3.12
N GLY A 173 11.75 24.49 -4.16
CA GLY A 173 10.76 24.98 -5.14
C GLY A 173 10.08 23.84 -5.88
N SER A 174 10.83 22.85 -6.35
CA SER A 174 10.30 21.65 -7.00
C SER A 174 9.45 20.83 -6.04
N PHE A 175 9.90 20.67 -4.79
CA PHE A 175 9.15 19.99 -3.74
C PHE A 175 7.78 20.66 -3.51
N LYS A 176 7.74 21.98 -3.31
CA LYS A 176 6.50 22.74 -3.11
C LYS A 176 5.55 22.64 -4.32
N GLU A 177 6.10 22.66 -5.54
CA GLU A 177 5.30 22.48 -6.76
C GLU A 177 4.66 21.09 -6.80
N ILE A 178 5.39 20.04 -6.42
CA ILE A 178 4.89 18.67 -6.35
C ILE A 178 3.82 18.54 -5.26
N VAL A 179 4.03 19.09 -4.07
CA VAL A 179 3.02 19.12 -3.01
C VAL A 179 1.73 19.79 -3.49
N LYS A 180 1.85 20.94 -4.20
CA LYS A 180 0.70 21.65 -4.79
C LYS A 180 -0.06 20.80 -5.81
N LYS A 181 0.62 19.94 -6.56
CA LYS A 181 -0.03 19.03 -7.51
C LYS A 181 -0.71 17.87 -6.79
N LEU A 182 0.00 17.21 -5.87
CA LEU A 182 -0.48 16.03 -5.15
C LEU A 182 -1.56 16.33 -4.11
N GLN A 183 -1.69 17.58 -3.62
CA GLN A 183 -2.70 17.96 -2.62
C GLN A 183 -4.15 17.71 -3.07
N LYS A 184 -4.40 17.57 -4.38
CA LYS A 184 -5.72 17.34 -4.96
C LYS A 184 -6.24 15.93 -4.74
N TYR A 185 -5.34 14.98 -4.46
CA TYR A 185 -5.66 13.56 -4.28
C TYR A 185 -5.47 13.15 -2.83
N ASN A 186 -6.31 12.25 -2.35
CA ASN A 186 -6.15 11.60 -1.07
C ASN A 186 -5.82 10.13 -1.30
N LEU A 187 -4.57 9.74 -1.01
CA LEU A 187 -4.09 8.36 -1.24
C LEU A 187 -4.67 7.36 -0.26
N SER A 188 -5.06 7.79 0.95
CA SER A 188 -5.65 6.89 1.95
C SER A 188 -7.10 6.53 1.65
N THR A 189 -7.83 7.39 0.92
CA THR A 189 -9.22 7.13 0.50
C THR A 189 -9.33 6.63 -0.95
N THR A 190 -8.29 6.78 -1.76
CA THR A 190 -8.23 6.23 -3.12
C THR A 190 -8.10 4.71 -3.03
N SER A 191 -8.87 3.98 -3.84
CA SER A 191 -8.81 2.52 -3.84
C SER A 191 -7.41 2.00 -4.19
N ASP A 192 -7.03 0.86 -3.62
CA ASP A 192 -5.73 0.24 -3.86
C ASP A 192 -5.53 -0.10 -5.34
N ASP A 193 -6.60 -0.55 -6.03
CA ASP A 193 -6.58 -0.82 -7.47
C ASP A 193 -6.21 0.43 -8.29
N VAL A 194 -6.74 1.60 -7.93
CA VAL A 194 -6.43 2.86 -8.63
C VAL A 194 -4.99 3.29 -8.36
N LYS A 195 -4.57 3.25 -7.10
CA LYS A 195 -3.21 3.63 -6.70
C LYS A 195 -2.16 2.71 -7.33
N GLY A 196 -2.36 1.41 -7.17
CA GLY A 196 -1.43 0.39 -7.62
C GLY A 196 -1.23 0.41 -9.12
N ILE A 197 -2.31 0.35 -9.90
CA ILE A 197 -2.23 0.35 -11.36
C ILE A 197 -1.64 1.66 -11.90
N ALA A 198 -2.02 2.82 -11.33
CA ALA A 198 -1.44 4.10 -11.73
C ALA A 198 0.07 4.17 -11.42
N PHE A 199 0.48 3.62 -10.29
CA PHE A 199 1.90 3.53 -9.92
C PHE A 199 2.67 2.58 -10.85
N GLU A 200 2.11 1.43 -11.21
CA GLU A 200 2.70 0.53 -12.20
C GLU A 200 2.83 1.16 -13.59
N GLN A 201 1.82 1.89 -14.04
CA GLN A 201 1.88 2.63 -15.31
C GLN A 201 3.00 3.68 -15.29
N PHE A 202 3.12 4.41 -14.20
CA PHE A 202 4.17 5.38 -13.99
C PHE A 202 5.55 4.71 -13.97
N LEU A 203 5.71 3.61 -13.25
CA LEU A 203 6.91 2.81 -13.18
C LEU A 203 7.30 2.27 -14.57
N GLY A 204 6.36 1.63 -15.27
CA GLY A 204 6.59 1.10 -16.60
C GLY A 204 6.98 2.17 -17.62
N GLY A 205 6.39 3.36 -17.54
CA GLY A 205 6.73 4.50 -18.40
C GLY A 205 8.11 5.11 -18.09
N THR A 206 8.55 5.02 -16.83
CA THR A 206 9.85 5.56 -16.40
C THR A 206 11.02 4.62 -16.72
N PHE A 207 10.82 3.31 -16.55
CA PHE A 207 11.90 2.33 -16.65
C PHE A 207 11.98 1.58 -17.99
N ARG A 208 10.95 1.67 -18.85
CA ARG A 208 11.00 1.06 -20.18
C ARG A 208 12.03 1.77 -21.06
N GLY A 209 13.15 1.14 -21.25
CA GLY A 209 14.17 1.53 -22.24
C GLY A 209 15.49 2.05 -21.72
N GLU A 210 15.66 2.41 -20.46
CA GLU A 210 16.92 2.97 -19.96
C GLU A 210 17.75 1.99 -19.10
N LEU A 211 17.15 1.00 -18.45
CA LEU A 211 17.86 0.11 -17.52
C LEU A 211 18.08 -1.31 -18.04
N GLY A 212 17.62 -1.66 -19.25
CA GLY A 212 17.69 -3.03 -19.73
C GLY A 212 16.98 -4.05 -18.82
N GLN A 213 16.11 -3.57 -17.92
CA GLN A 213 15.32 -4.44 -17.06
C GLN A 213 14.07 -4.90 -17.81
N PHE A 214 13.96 -6.19 -17.97
CA PHE A 214 12.81 -6.82 -18.60
C PHE A 214 11.79 -7.14 -17.52
N PHE A 215 10.72 -6.32 -17.44
CA PHE A 215 9.56 -6.69 -16.65
C PHE A 215 8.81 -7.83 -17.32
N THR A 216 8.44 -8.83 -16.55
CA THR A 216 7.59 -9.90 -17.04
C THR A 216 6.27 -9.33 -17.53
N PRO A 217 5.83 -9.61 -18.77
CA PRO A 217 4.56 -9.12 -19.26
C PRO A 217 3.41 -9.50 -18.32
N ARG A 218 2.50 -8.56 -18.04
CA ARG A 218 1.40 -8.77 -17.08
C ARG A 218 0.58 -10.00 -17.42
N THR A 219 0.27 -10.22 -18.69
CA THR A 219 -0.48 -11.42 -19.16
C THR A 219 0.22 -12.74 -18.84
N VAL A 220 1.56 -12.75 -18.81
CA VAL A 220 2.34 -13.95 -18.43
C VAL A 220 2.28 -14.15 -16.92
N VAL A 221 2.41 -13.07 -16.16
CA VAL A 221 2.28 -13.09 -14.69
C VAL A 221 0.89 -13.60 -14.30
N ASP A 222 -0.16 -13.04 -14.89
CA ASP A 222 -1.56 -13.44 -14.66
C ASP A 222 -1.77 -14.93 -14.94
N PHE A 223 -1.31 -15.39 -16.10
CA PHE A 223 -1.42 -16.79 -16.50
C PHE A 223 -0.71 -17.73 -15.51
N ILE A 224 0.52 -17.40 -15.11
CA ILE A 224 1.29 -18.26 -14.21
C ILE A 224 0.64 -18.33 -12.83
N VAL A 225 0.19 -17.19 -12.28
CA VAL A 225 -0.48 -17.16 -10.98
C VAL A 225 -1.81 -17.92 -11.01
N GLU A 226 -2.61 -17.76 -12.07
CA GLU A 226 -3.86 -18.49 -12.24
C GLU A 226 -3.66 -20.01 -12.38
N VAL A 227 -2.60 -20.45 -13.07
CA VAL A 227 -2.28 -21.89 -13.22
C VAL A 227 -1.77 -22.48 -11.90
N LEU A 228 -0.99 -21.73 -11.12
CA LEU A 228 -0.50 -22.18 -9.82
C LEU A 228 -1.58 -22.16 -8.74
N ASP A 229 -2.60 -21.31 -8.92
CA ASP A 229 -3.75 -21.20 -8.02
C ASP A 229 -3.36 -21.11 -6.54
N PRO A 230 -2.51 -20.13 -6.13
CA PRO A 230 -2.07 -20.05 -4.76
C PRO A 230 -3.24 -19.93 -3.80
N GLN A 231 -3.12 -20.61 -2.67
CA GLN A 231 -4.17 -20.68 -1.66
C GLN A 231 -3.88 -19.76 -0.48
N GLU A 232 -4.94 -19.44 0.27
CA GLU A 232 -4.81 -18.79 1.57
C GLU A 232 -3.92 -19.64 2.48
N ASP A 233 -3.07 -18.99 3.24
CA ASP A 233 -2.09 -19.60 4.16
C ASP A 233 -0.83 -20.18 3.50
N GLU A 234 -0.78 -20.34 2.18
CA GLU A 234 0.46 -20.68 1.49
C GLU A 234 1.46 -19.52 1.55
N VAL A 235 2.70 -19.85 1.82
CA VAL A 235 3.80 -18.87 1.88
C VAL A 235 4.49 -18.80 0.52
N MET A 236 4.47 -17.61 -0.07
CA MET A 236 4.94 -17.37 -1.43
C MET A 236 6.21 -16.54 -1.44
N CYS A 237 7.11 -16.81 -2.39
CA CYS A 237 8.35 -16.06 -2.55
C CYS A 237 8.70 -15.79 -4.01
N ASP A 238 9.23 -14.58 -4.26
CA ASP A 238 9.97 -14.24 -5.47
C ASP A 238 11.39 -13.80 -5.10
N PRO A 239 12.41 -14.66 -5.27
CA PRO A 239 13.78 -14.34 -4.90
C PRO A 239 14.49 -13.36 -5.88
N CYS A 240 13.84 -12.96 -6.98
CA CYS A 240 14.34 -11.99 -7.96
C CYS A 240 13.20 -11.07 -8.39
N CYS A 241 12.54 -10.42 -7.41
CA CYS A 241 11.20 -9.87 -7.58
C CYS A 241 11.12 -8.64 -8.51
N GLY A 242 12.24 -8.01 -8.87
CA GLY A 242 12.22 -6.81 -9.70
C GLY A 242 11.33 -5.72 -9.08
N SER A 243 10.30 -5.32 -9.81
CA SER A 243 9.27 -4.36 -9.32
C SER A 243 8.13 -5.00 -8.53
N GLY A 244 8.18 -6.30 -8.26
CA GLY A 244 7.18 -7.03 -7.48
C GLY A 244 5.98 -7.56 -8.28
N GLY A 245 6.09 -7.68 -9.60
CA GLY A 245 4.96 -8.06 -10.46
C GLY A 245 4.28 -9.38 -10.07
N PHE A 246 5.05 -10.43 -9.80
CA PHE A 246 4.51 -11.72 -9.34
C PHE A 246 3.92 -11.62 -7.93
N LEU A 247 4.60 -10.90 -7.02
CA LEU A 247 4.16 -10.74 -5.64
C LEU A 247 2.81 -10.01 -5.56
N ILE A 248 2.67 -8.93 -6.33
CA ILE A 248 1.42 -8.16 -6.43
C ILE A 248 0.30 -9.03 -6.93
N LYS A 249 0.50 -9.72 -8.06
CA LYS A 249 -0.56 -10.55 -8.63
C LYS A 249 -0.95 -11.71 -7.71
N ALA A 250 0.01 -12.36 -7.06
CA ALA A 250 -0.26 -13.41 -6.11
C ALA A 250 -1.05 -12.87 -4.90
N PHE A 251 -0.65 -11.72 -4.36
CA PHE A 251 -1.38 -11.04 -3.29
C PHE A 251 -2.81 -10.69 -3.70
N GLU A 252 -3.00 -10.03 -4.85
CA GLU A 252 -4.33 -9.66 -5.37
C GLU A 252 -5.21 -10.88 -5.59
N TYR A 253 -4.66 -11.94 -6.14
CA TYR A 253 -5.38 -13.18 -6.45
C TYR A 253 -5.92 -13.85 -5.19
N VAL A 254 -5.08 -14.01 -4.16
CA VAL A 254 -5.50 -14.62 -2.88
C VAL A 254 -6.42 -13.67 -2.11
N ARG A 255 -6.15 -12.35 -2.13
CA ARG A 255 -7.01 -11.32 -1.52
C ARG A 255 -8.42 -11.39 -2.10
N GLU A 256 -8.56 -11.45 -3.42
CA GLU A 256 -9.86 -11.55 -4.09
C GLU A 256 -10.63 -12.81 -3.67
N LYS A 257 -9.95 -13.95 -3.52
CA LYS A 257 -10.56 -15.19 -3.00
C LYS A 257 -11.09 -14.99 -1.57
N ILE A 258 -10.27 -14.41 -0.69
CA ILE A 258 -10.65 -14.14 0.70
C ILE A 258 -11.85 -13.18 0.75
N GLU A 259 -11.81 -12.09 -0.01
CA GLU A 259 -12.89 -11.08 -0.05
C GLU A 259 -14.19 -11.67 -0.59
N ASN A 260 -14.12 -12.51 -1.63
CA ASN A 260 -15.27 -13.20 -2.17
C ASN A 260 -15.87 -14.21 -1.19
N ASP A 261 -15.05 -15.00 -0.51
CA ASP A 261 -15.48 -15.93 0.54
C ASP A 261 -16.18 -15.19 1.68
N ILE A 262 -15.56 -14.14 2.21
CA ILE A 262 -16.15 -13.29 3.24
C ILE A 262 -17.49 -12.70 2.77
N LYS A 263 -17.58 -12.24 1.53
CA LYS A 263 -18.81 -11.70 0.97
C LYS A 263 -19.91 -12.74 0.93
N LEU A 264 -19.60 -13.96 0.47
CA LEU A 264 -20.55 -15.07 0.43
C LEU A 264 -21.06 -15.45 1.84
N GLU A 265 -20.17 -15.52 2.82
CA GLU A 265 -20.54 -15.81 4.20
C GLU A 265 -21.38 -14.67 4.82
N LYS A 266 -21.04 -13.41 4.52
CA LYS A 266 -21.82 -12.25 4.93
C LYS A 266 -23.24 -12.27 4.34
N ASP A 267 -23.35 -12.62 3.07
CA ASP A 267 -24.66 -12.72 2.39
C ASP A 267 -25.50 -13.85 3.01
N LYS A 268 -24.90 -15.00 3.37
CA LYS A 268 -25.59 -16.08 4.11
C LYS A 268 -26.08 -15.58 5.48
N VAL A 269 -25.23 -14.90 6.24
CA VAL A 269 -25.59 -14.33 7.55
C VAL A 269 -26.74 -13.35 7.41
N ASN A 270 -26.67 -12.42 6.46
CA ASN A 270 -27.72 -11.44 6.22
C ASN A 270 -29.06 -12.10 5.83
N LYS A 271 -29.02 -13.13 4.97
CA LYS A 271 -30.21 -13.89 4.57
C LYS A 271 -30.86 -14.60 5.75
N THR A 272 -30.06 -15.28 6.58
CA THR A 272 -30.56 -15.90 7.82
C THR A 272 -31.15 -14.84 8.78
N PHE A 273 -30.58 -13.67 8.81
CA PHE A 273 -31.03 -12.54 9.59
C PHE A 273 -32.38 -12.01 9.16
N ASP A 274 -32.58 -11.82 7.86
CA ASP A 274 -33.85 -11.39 7.29
C ASP A 274 -34.95 -12.42 7.54
N GLU A 275 -34.63 -13.72 7.50
CA GLU A 275 -35.54 -14.81 7.84
C GLU A 275 -35.95 -14.79 9.33
N ILE A 276 -35.04 -14.44 10.25
CA ILE A 276 -35.30 -14.36 11.70
C ILE A 276 -36.06 -13.06 12.06
N LYS A 277 -35.77 -11.96 11.37
CA LYS A 277 -36.41 -10.64 11.59
C LYS A 277 -37.93 -10.68 11.36
N THR A 278 -38.40 -11.59 10.52
CA THR A 278 -39.82 -11.83 10.33
C THR A 278 -40.51 -12.51 11.52
N ALA A 279 -39.74 -12.95 12.54
CA ALA A 279 -40.19 -13.72 13.71
C ALA A 279 -40.24 -12.92 15.02
N ASP A 280 -40.29 -11.58 14.99
CA ASP A 280 -40.53 -10.68 16.14
C ASP A 280 -39.45 -10.74 17.25
N GLN A 281 -38.19 -10.54 16.88
CA GLN A 281 -37.08 -10.49 17.83
C GLN A 281 -36.34 -9.14 17.86
N ASP A 282 -35.63 -8.88 18.97
CA ASP A 282 -34.88 -7.67 19.27
C ASP A 282 -33.80 -7.38 18.21
N GLU A 283 -34.02 -6.35 17.39
CA GLU A 283 -33.20 -5.97 16.24
C GLU A 283 -31.76 -5.58 16.65
N GLU A 284 -31.59 -5.01 17.84
CA GLU A 284 -30.28 -4.59 18.36
C GLU A 284 -29.40 -5.80 18.69
N LYS A 285 -29.97 -6.77 19.38
CA LYS A 285 -29.28 -8.01 19.75
C LYS A 285 -28.89 -8.87 18.56
N LEU A 286 -29.72 -8.87 17.54
CA LEU A 286 -29.46 -9.55 16.29
C LEU A 286 -28.31 -8.87 15.51
N ASN A 287 -28.28 -7.55 15.46
CA ASN A 287 -27.18 -6.80 14.85
C ASN A 287 -25.83 -7.08 15.54
N ASP A 288 -25.83 -7.18 16.86
CA ASP A 288 -24.61 -7.50 17.62
C ASP A 288 -24.09 -8.90 17.29
N ILE A 289 -24.98 -9.90 17.20
CA ILE A 289 -24.60 -11.28 16.82
C ILE A 289 -24.06 -11.32 15.37
N SER A 290 -24.70 -10.62 14.44
CA SER A 290 -24.26 -10.52 13.05
C SER A 290 -22.87 -9.90 12.97
N ASN A 291 -22.65 -8.80 13.67
CA ASN A 291 -21.36 -8.12 13.73
C ASN A 291 -20.28 -9.01 14.34
N GLU A 292 -20.59 -9.78 15.39
CA GLU A 292 -19.65 -10.73 15.99
C GLU A 292 -19.24 -11.84 15.02
N ILE A 293 -20.20 -12.37 14.25
CA ILE A 293 -19.93 -13.42 13.24
C ILE A 293 -19.06 -12.85 12.11
N ILE A 294 -19.41 -11.66 11.58
CA ILE A 294 -18.65 -10.98 10.53
C ILE A 294 -17.23 -10.68 11.00
N HIS A 295 -17.06 -10.28 12.25
CA HIS A 295 -15.76 -10.07 12.86
C HIS A 295 -14.93 -11.36 12.93
N LYS A 296 -15.55 -12.48 13.32
CA LYS A 296 -14.89 -13.81 13.36
C LYS A 296 -14.45 -14.29 11.97
N LEU A 297 -15.16 -13.88 10.91
CA LEU A 297 -14.79 -14.16 9.53
C LEU A 297 -13.60 -13.29 9.04
N GLY A 298 -13.16 -12.33 9.84
CA GLY A 298 -12.00 -11.51 9.52
C GLY A 298 -12.26 -10.40 8.48
N PHE A 299 -13.52 -9.94 8.38
CA PHE A 299 -13.90 -8.90 7.43
C PHE A 299 -13.45 -7.49 7.84
N GLU A 300 -13.29 -7.21 9.12
CA GLU A 300 -12.93 -5.89 9.61
C GLU A 300 -11.43 -5.68 9.66
N THR A 301 -10.86 -5.02 8.70
CA THR A 301 -9.45 -4.69 8.70
C THR A 301 -9.15 -3.21 8.70
N GLN A 302 -10.09 -2.37 8.29
CA GLN A 302 -9.78 -0.95 8.04
C GLN A 302 -10.11 0.01 9.19
N ILE A 303 -10.78 -0.41 10.26
CA ILE A 303 -11.31 0.53 11.27
C ILE A 303 -10.75 0.29 12.68
N ARG A 304 -9.86 -0.70 12.88
CA ARG A 304 -9.27 -0.90 14.21
C ARG A 304 -8.22 0.14 14.52
N LYS A 305 -8.31 0.68 15.73
CA LYS A 305 -7.32 1.61 16.26
C LYS A 305 -5.94 0.97 16.23
N ARG A 306 -4.94 1.71 15.78
CA ARG A 306 -3.52 1.32 15.70
C ARG A 306 -3.02 0.59 16.96
N GLU A 307 -3.49 0.99 18.14
CA GLU A 307 -3.16 0.36 19.43
C GLU A 307 -3.60 -1.11 19.56
N GLU A 308 -4.74 -1.49 18.94
CA GLU A 308 -5.23 -2.87 18.98
C GLU A 308 -4.46 -3.76 18.01
N GLN A 309 -4.09 -3.21 16.85
CA GLN A 309 -3.22 -3.89 15.88
C GLN A 309 -1.84 -4.17 16.50
N GLU A 310 -1.24 -3.19 17.16
CA GLU A 310 0.05 -3.36 17.83
C GLU A 310 -0.01 -4.40 18.98
N LYS A 311 -1.10 -4.42 19.75
CA LYS A 311 -1.30 -5.42 20.80
C LYS A 311 -1.45 -6.83 20.24
N ALA A 312 -2.19 -7.01 19.17
CA ALA A 312 -2.37 -8.30 18.51
C ALA A 312 -1.05 -8.78 17.89
N LYS A 313 -0.32 -7.90 17.22
CA LYS A 313 1.00 -8.17 16.63
C LYS A 313 2.03 -8.57 17.69
N LYS A 314 2.06 -7.89 18.85
CA LYS A 314 2.92 -8.28 20.00
C LYS A 314 2.55 -9.65 20.60
N ALA A 315 1.30 -10.05 20.47
CA ALA A 315 0.82 -11.37 20.91
C ALA A 315 1.02 -12.48 19.86
N GLY A 316 1.61 -12.18 18.69
CA GLY A 316 1.78 -13.13 17.59
C GLY A 316 0.46 -13.56 16.95
N LYS A 317 -0.58 -12.72 17.04
CA LYS A 317 -1.92 -13.00 16.49
C LYS A 317 -2.23 -12.05 15.36
N TYR A 318 -2.71 -12.60 14.26
CA TYR A 318 -3.27 -11.80 13.16
C TYR A 318 -4.71 -11.40 13.51
N ILE A 319 -5.06 -10.16 13.17
CA ILE A 319 -6.40 -9.63 13.43
C ILE A 319 -7.37 -10.15 12.38
N SER A 320 -6.89 -10.39 11.17
CA SER A 320 -7.71 -10.85 10.05
C SER A 320 -6.96 -11.76 9.09
N ARG A 321 -7.70 -12.42 8.20
CA ARG A 321 -7.18 -13.24 7.10
C ARG A 321 -6.32 -12.39 6.15
N LEU A 322 -6.76 -11.17 5.84
CA LEU A 322 -6.02 -10.24 4.96
C LEU A 322 -4.72 -9.76 5.60
N GLU A 323 -4.73 -9.47 6.91
CA GLU A 323 -3.49 -9.11 7.63
C GLU A 323 -2.50 -10.27 7.63
N LYS A 324 -2.97 -11.51 7.79
CA LYS A 324 -2.11 -12.69 7.70
C LYS A 324 -1.50 -12.84 6.30
N LEU A 325 -2.31 -12.68 5.25
CA LEU A 325 -1.84 -12.73 3.88
C LEU A 325 -0.70 -11.73 3.65
N SER A 326 -0.91 -10.45 4.02
CA SER A 326 0.06 -9.39 3.78
C SER A 326 1.33 -9.52 4.65
N SER A 327 1.18 -9.94 5.91
CA SER A 327 2.30 -9.93 6.88
C SER A 327 3.12 -11.21 6.90
N ALA A 328 2.54 -12.35 6.49
CA ALA A 328 3.13 -13.66 6.72
C ALA A 328 3.23 -14.56 5.49
N CYS A 329 2.55 -14.21 4.40
CA CYS A 329 2.45 -15.09 3.24
C CYS A 329 3.19 -14.60 1.99
N ILE A 330 3.55 -13.32 1.89
CA ILE A 330 4.18 -12.74 0.70
C ILE A 330 5.59 -12.27 0.99
N PHE A 331 6.58 -12.84 0.29
CA PHE A 331 7.99 -12.53 0.47
C PHE A 331 8.70 -12.35 -0.86
N GLY A 332 9.72 -11.49 -0.88
CA GLY A 332 10.54 -11.31 -2.06
C GLY A 332 11.91 -10.70 -1.74
N THR A 333 12.85 -10.88 -2.65
CA THR A 333 14.14 -10.19 -2.62
C THR A 333 14.50 -9.65 -3.98
N ASP A 334 15.32 -8.62 -3.99
CA ASP A 334 16.06 -8.20 -5.17
C ASP A 334 17.47 -7.72 -4.77
N ALA A 335 18.47 -8.11 -5.53
CA ALA A 335 19.85 -7.71 -5.29
C ALA A 335 20.10 -6.22 -5.59
N ASN A 336 19.23 -5.60 -6.40
CA ASN A 336 19.27 -4.17 -6.67
C ASN A 336 18.44 -3.42 -5.61
N PRO A 337 19.09 -2.55 -4.80
CA PRO A 337 18.40 -1.84 -3.71
C PRO A 337 17.24 -0.97 -4.20
N ARG A 338 17.35 -0.42 -5.41
CA ARG A 338 16.27 0.39 -6.01
C ARG A 338 15.08 -0.49 -6.37
N MET A 339 15.31 -1.68 -6.95
CA MET A 339 14.23 -2.60 -7.32
C MET A 339 13.53 -3.14 -6.07
N ALA A 340 14.25 -3.57 -5.06
CA ALA A 340 13.68 -4.01 -3.80
C ALA A 340 12.78 -2.92 -3.16
N ARG A 341 13.27 -1.66 -3.14
CA ARG A 341 12.49 -0.51 -2.68
C ARG A 341 11.27 -0.27 -3.56
N THR A 342 11.42 -0.34 -4.87
CA THR A 342 10.31 -0.17 -5.82
C THR A 342 9.24 -1.24 -5.64
N ALA A 343 9.64 -2.50 -5.47
CA ALA A 343 8.71 -3.59 -5.20
C ALA A 343 7.96 -3.38 -3.88
N LYS A 344 8.64 -3.01 -2.78
CA LYS A 344 8.00 -2.65 -1.52
C LYS A 344 6.94 -1.58 -1.69
N MET A 345 7.30 -0.50 -2.39
CA MET A 345 6.40 0.61 -2.63
C MET A 345 5.20 0.19 -3.45
N ASN A 346 5.44 -0.63 -4.47
CA ASN A 346 4.40 -1.15 -5.33
C ASN A 346 3.43 -2.05 -4.54
N MET A 347 3.93 -2.95 -3.70
CA MET A 347 3.12 -3.76 -2.78
C MET A 347 2.26 -2.90 -1.85
N ILE A 348 2.85 -1.86 -1.22
CA ILE A 348 2.12 -0.94 -0.35
C ILE A 348 1.03 -0.18 -1.11
N MET A 349 1.28 0.24 -2.35
CA MET A 349 0.28 0.90 -3.21
C MET A 349 -0.88 -0.02 -3.58
N HIS A 350 -0.64 -1.33 -3.68
CA HIS A 350 -1.66 -2.36 -3.91
C HIS A 350 -2.35 -2.85 -2.62
N GLY A 351 -2.05 -2.23 -1.47
CA GLY A 351 -2.75 -2.51 -0.21
C GLY A 351 -2.14 -3.61 0.65
N ASP A 352 -0.96 -4.13 0.28
CA ASP A 352 -0.25 -5.14 1.09
C ASP A 352 0.15 -4.60 2.47
N GLY A 353 0.53 -3.36 2.58
CA GLY A 353 0.75 -2.67 3.86
C GLY A 353 2.05 -3.02 4.60
N HIS A 354 2.71 -4.14 4.34
CA HIS A 354 3.85 -4.62 5.14
C HIS A 354 5.11 -4.99 4.36
N GLY A 355 5.02 -5.15 3.05
CA GLY A 355 6.15 -5.38 2.17
C GLY A 355 7.20 -6.38 2.67
N GLY A 356 6.91 -7.67 2.66
CA GLY A 356 7.89 -8.75 2.91
C GLY A 356 9.02 -8.82 1.89
N VAL A 357 9.32 -7.69 1.24
CA VAL A 357 10.36 -7.56 0.22
C VAL A 357 11.62 -6.98 0.85
N HIS A 358 12.76 -7.58 0.55
CA HIS A 358 14.05 -7.18 1.12
C HIS A 358 15.11 -6.97 0.05
N HIS A 359 15.98 -5.98 0.28
CA HIS A 359 17.18 -5.80 -0.53
C HIS A 359 18.21 -6.86 -0.14
N ARG A 360 18.31 -7.93 -0.92
CA ARG A 360 19.31 -8.99 -0.73
C ARG A 360 19.46 -9.83 -2.01
N ASP A 361 20.58 -10.54 -2.10
CA ASP A 361 20.74 -11.61 -3.08
C ASP A 361 19.76 -12.75 -2.72
N GLY A 362 18.91 -13.14 -3.67
CA GLY A 362 17.87 -14.16 -3.50
C GLY A 362 18.40 -15.57 -3.19
N LEU A 363 19.68 -15.79 -3.34
CA LEU A 363 20.36 -17.04 -2.95
C LEU A 363 20.78 -17.06 -1.47
N LEU A 364 20.63 -15.94 -0.76
CA LEU A 364 21.01 -15.81 0.64
C LEU A 364 19.81 -15.84 1.56
N ASN A 365 19.93 -16.53 2.69
CA ASN A 365 18.88 -16.54 3.70
C ASN A 365 18.77 -15.16 4.37
N ILE A 366 17.56 -14.62 4.45
CA ILE A 366 17.30 -13.34 5.11
C ILE A 366 15.82 -13.20 5.51
N ASN A 367 15.58 -12.59 6.66
CA ASN A 367 14.28 -12.01 7.07
C ASN A 367 13.08 -12.92 6.82
N GLY A 368 13.21 -14.21 7.17
CA GLY A 368 12.16 -15.17 6.91
C GLY A 368 12.21 -15.81 5.52
N ILE A 369 13.16 -15.44 4.67
CA ILE A 369 13.44 -16.11 3.40
C ILE A 369 14.57 -17.10 3.63
N PHE A 370 14.25 -18.39 3.59
CA PHE A 370 15.21 -19.49 3.82
C PHE A 370 14.70 -20.79 3.21
N GLU A 371 15.56 -21.77 3.07
CA GLU A 371 15.26 -23.06 2.46
C GLU A 371 14.10 -23.79 3.15
N ASN A 372 13.29 -24.49 2.38
CA ASN A 372 12.17 -25.33 2.82
C ASN A 372 11.05 -24.56 3.57
N ARG A 373 10.91 -23.26 3.34
CA ARG A 373 9.85 -22.45 3.96
C ARG A 373 8.66 -22.21 3.05
N PHE A 374 8.85 -22.13 1.76
CA PHE A 374 7.85 -21.64 0.81
C PHE A 374 7.07 -22.79 0.16
N ASP A 375 5.76 -22.60 0.08
CA ASP A 375 4.85 -23.49 -0.64
C ASP A 375 4.85 -23.17 -2.13
N VAL A 376 4.99 -21.87 -2.48
CA VAL A 376 4.99 -21.39 -3.85
C VAL A 376 6.17 -20.46 -4.11
N ILE A 377 6.94 -20.74 -5.17
CA ILE A 377 8.00 -19.86 -5.66
C ILE A 377 7.66 -19.43 -7.09
N LEU A 378 7.56 -18.12 -7.28
CA LEU A 378 7.23 -17.46 -8.54
C LEU A 378 8.37 -16.50 -8.89
N THR A 379 9.12 -16.73 -9.96
CA THR A 379 10.25 -15.86 -10.28
C THR A 379 10.55 -15.83 -11.78
N ASN A 380 11.09 -14.70 -12.23
CA ASN A 380 11.72 -14.52 -13.52
C ASN A 380 13.18 -14.07 -13.28
N PRO A 381 14.11 -15.01 -13.10
CA PRO A 381 15.49 -14.67 -12.74
C PRO A 381 16.21 -13.92 -13.87
N PRO A 382 17.29 -13.15 -13.57
CA PRO A 382 18.02 -12.38 -14.56
C PRO A 382 18.66 -13.27 -15.60
N PHE A 383 18.52 -12.94 -16.89
CA PHE A 383 19.06 -13.70 -18.01
C PHE A 383 20.57 -13.43 -18.17
N GLY A 384 21.36 -14.48 -18.17
CA GLY A 384 22.79 -14.41 -18.47
C GLY A 384 23.69 -13.82 -17.37
N ALA A 385 23.15 -13.56 -16.19
CA ALA A 385 23.97 -13.25 -15.02
C ALA A 385 24.82 -14.48 -14.67
N ARG A 386 26.13 -14.35 -14.81
CA ARG A 386 27.06 -15.41 -14.37
C ARG A 386 27.26 -15.26 -12.87
N VAL A 387 26.85 -16.25 -12.12
CA VAL A 387 27.32 -16.41 -10.73
C VAL A 387 28.77 -16.95 -10.83
N GLU A 388 29.72 -16.16 -10.35
CA GLU A 388 31.11 -16.60 -10.33
C GLU A 388 31.25 -17.82 -9.43
N LYS A 389 31.91 -18.88 -9.90
CA LYS A 389 32.13 -20.11 -9.13
C LYS A 389 32.92 -19.89 -7.84
N SER A 390 33.61 -18.74 -7.72
CA SER A 390 34.34 -18.31 -6.54
C SER A 390 33.47 -17.60 -5.49
N LEU A 391 32.22 -17.29 -5.81
CA LEU A 391 31.31 -16.66 -4.90
C LEU A 391 30.86 -17.68 -3.86
N LEU A 392 31.35 -17.54 -2.65
CA LEU A 392 31.00 -18.37 -1.50
C LEU A 392 30.18 -17.51 -0.52
N ILE A 393 29.15 -18.09 0.04
CA ILE A 393 28.44 -17.50 1.18
C ILE A 393 29.41 -17.51 2.36
N THR A 394 29.73 -16.34 2.87
CA THR A 394 30.68 -16.15 3.96
C THR A 394 30.00 -15.67 5.23
N LYS A 395 30.74 -15.65 6.34
CA LYS A 395 30.24 -15.05 7.59
C LYS A 395 29.89 -13.55 7.45
N ALA A 396 30.48 -12.85 6.47
CA ALA A 396 30.18 -11.46 6.20
C ALA A 396 28.76 -11.28 5.59
N ASP A 397 28.20 -12.33 5.02
CA ASP A 397 26.87 -12.32 4.44
C ASP A 397 25.78 -12.59 5.49
N GLN A 398 26.16 -12.95 6.71
CA GLN A 398 25.25 -13.18 7.82
C GLN A 398 24.76 -11.83 8.38
N LEU A 399 23.53 -11.85 8.86
CA LEU A 399 22.96 -10.72 9.56
C LEU A 399 23.67 -10.48 10.88
N THR A 400 24.22 -9.29 11.10
CA THR A 400 24.98 -8.94 12.30
C THR A 400 24.29 -7.91 13.19
N ASP A 401 23.20 -7.30 12.72
CA ASP A 401 22.43 -6.32 13.48
C ASP A 401 21.62 -7.00 14.59
N GLU A 402 22.03 -6.78 15.85
CA GLU A 402 21.41 -7.41 17.02
C GLU A 402 19.93 -7.07 17.17
N LYS A 403 19.51 -5.83 16.81
CA LYS A 403 18.09 -5.45 16.90
C LYS A 403 17.24 -6.19 15.88
N ARG A 404 17.74 -6.32 14.67
CA ARG A 404 17.09 -7.11 13.61
C ARG A 404 17.04 -8.58 13.97
N ILE A 405 18.13 -9.14 14.47
CA ILE A 405 18.19 -10.52 14.96
C ILE A 405 17.13 -10.77 16.04
N ALA A 406 17.04 -9.89 17.03
CA ALA A 406 16.03 -9.99 18.08
C ALA A 406 14.61 -9.92 17.54
N LYS A 407 14.35 -9.01 16.56
CA LYS A 407 13.06 -8.89 15.89
C LYS A 407 12.69 -10.16 15.13
N TYR A 408 13.63 -10.75 14.38
CA TYR A 408 13.37 -11.98 13.62
C TYR A 408 13.14 -13.19 14.52
N LYS A 409 13.90 -13.33 15.61
CA LYS A 409 13.65 -14.35 16.63
C LYS A 409 12.27 -14.21 17.26
N GLN A 410 11.82 -12.98 17.50
CA GLN A 410 10.49 -12.71 18.01
C GLN A 410 9.38 -13.05 17.00
N MET A 411 9.59 -12.73 15.72
CA MET A 411 8.59 -12.96 14.66
C MET A 411 8.47 -14.42 14.26
N TYR A 412 9.59 -15.10 14.11
CA TYR A 412 9.65 -16.44 13.53
C TYR A 412 10.00 -17.56 14.54
N GLY A 413 10.41 -17.21 15.73
CA GLY A 413 10.91 -18.13 16.76
C GLY A 413 12.41 -18.44 16.61
N GLU A 414 13.03 -18.82 17.72
CA GLU A 414 14.48 -19.08 17.76
C GLU A 414 14.91 -20.26 16.87
N GLU A 415 14.09 -21.31 16.81
CA GLU A 415 14.38 -22.48 15.99
C GLU A 415 14.36 -22.16 14.48
N THR A 416 13.36 -21.39 14.05
CA THR A 416 13.23 -20.94 12.66
C THR A 416 14.37 -20.00 12.29
N TYR A 417 14.72 -19.08 13.20
CA TYR A 417 15.87 -18.20 12.99
C TYR A 417 17.18 -19.00 12.87
N ALA A 418 17.39 -20.01 13.72
CA ALA A 418 18.60 -20.85 13.66
C ALA A 418 18.72 -21.66 12.36
N LYS A 419 17.58 -22.04 11.75
CA LYS A 419 17.57 -22.69 10.43
C LYS A 419 17.85 -21.70 9.28
N ALA A 420 17.52 -20.43 9.48
CA ALA A 420 17.71 -19.36 8.48
C ALA A 420 19.14 -18.81 8.46
N MET A 421 19.93 -19.07 9.49
CA MET A 421 21.33 -18.64 9.63
C MET A 421 22.33 -19.77 9.40
#